data_496f5b5da5d42fad9623a07e74927cc5
#
_entry.id   496f5b5da5d42fad9623a07e74927cc5
#
_cell.length_a   1.000
_cell.length_b   1.000
_cell.length_c   1.000
_cell.angle_alpha   90.00
_cell.angle_beta   90.00
_cell.angle_gamma   90.00
#
_symmetry.space_group_name_H-M   'P 1'
#
loop_
_entity.id
_entity.type
_entity.pdbx_description
1 polymer ?
#
loop_
_entity_poly.entity_id
_entity_poly.type
_entity_poly.pdbx_seq_one_letter_code
_entity_poly.pdbx_strand_id
1 'polypeptide(L)'
;MKKIEILAPAGSFDSVIAAVRSGADAVYLGEKAFSARSSAKNFDDEELKKATAYCHIHGVKVYVTINTIVFDDELEKLKKAIISAAEADVDALIVQNMGVARLAHRLAPDLALHASTQMSIHTASGVKALYEMGFKRVVLAREMSKKEIEKCCEIPVELEVFVHGALCMCVSGQCYLSAMIGARSGNRGSCAQPCRLPFSVNNQKGGHALSLKDNSIVNYLGELQNMGVASAKIEGRMKRPEYVSAAVRACVEQRDFGFISDKTQKMLRGVFSRTGFTDAYYIGKTGSHMFGTRTKSDVVSADEKLFSAIRSSYKDEIGNVEITFDFTAKLGENPVLVVSDGVHTVKKIADTVTEKAINRPIDAEKCRKQLEKTGSTAYNPTDVNINIDDDISIPLSIINSLRRDVLDELDTARSVVHNYKINRDYEITFPKFTPPVEKSTRARVTQTKLSNAF
;
A
#
# COMPACT_ATOMS: atom_id res chain seq x y z
N MET A 1 -8.09 -20.38 3.84
CA MET A 1 -8.35 -19.18 3.03
C MET A 1 -7.15 -18.25 3.15
N LYS A 2 -6.76 -17.56 2.08
CA LYS A 2 -5.71 -16.53 2.12
C LYS A 2 -6.20 -15.37 3.00
N LYS A 3 -5.35 -14.85 3.89
CA LYS A 3 -5.69 -13.65 4.70
C LYS A 3 -5.92 -12.46 3.78
N ILE A 4 -6.90 -11.61 4.11
CA ILE A 4 -7.13 -10.35 3.40
C ILE A 4 -5.93 -9.42 3.59
N GLU A 5 -5.42 -8.85 2.51
CA GLU A 5 -4.29 -7.91 2.50
C GLU A 5 -4.68 -6.57 3.15
N ILE A 6 -3.90 -6.06 4.07
CA ILE A 6 -4.07 -4.71 4.64
C ILE A 6 -3.21 -3.74 3.83
N LEU A 7 -3.86 -2.90 3.02
CA LEU A 7 -3.22 -1.94 2.13
C LEU A 7 -3.22 -0.54 2.73
N ALA A 8 -2.04 -0.07 3.13
CA ALA A 8 -1.84 1.20 3.81
C ALA A 8 -1.50 2.36 2.87
N PRO A 9 -1.96 3.59 3.15
CA PRO A 9 -1.58 4.78 2.40
C PRO A 9 -0.19 5.28 2.84
N ALA A 10 0.67 5.65 1.89
CA ALA A 10 1.94 6.32 2.18
C ALA A 10 2.09 7.61 1.36
N GLY A 11 2.16 8.74 2.04
CA GLY A 11 2.39 10.06 1.44
C GLY A 11 3.82 10.59 1.67
N SER A 12 4.62 9.87 2.44
CA SER A 12 6.03 10.16 2.74
C SER A 12 6.73 8.89 3.19
N PHE A 13 8.06 8.89 3.23
CA PHE A 13 8.84 7.75 3.72
C PHE A 13 8.52 7.40 5.20
N ASP A 14 8.29 8.41 6.06
CA ASP A 14 7.87 8.18 7.45
C ASP A 14 6.52 7.44 7.51
N SER A 15 5.62 7.68 6.56
CA SER A 15 4.35 6.96 6.46
C SER A 15 4.55 5.51 5.99
N VAL A 16 5.56 5.23 5.14
CA VAL A 16 5.96 3.86 4.77
C VAL A 16 6.43 3.12 6.01
N ILE A 17 7.37 3.70 6.78
CA ILE A 17 7.88 3.12 8.04
C ILE A 17 6.71 2.84 8.99
N ALA A 18 5.82 3.82 9.21
CA ALA A 18 4.68 3.65 10.11
C ALA A 18 3.73 2.53 9.64
N ALA A 19 3.50 2.38 8.34
CA ALA A 19 2.67 1.31 7.77
C ALA A 19 3.31 -0.07 7.96
N VAL A 20 4.55 -0.23 7.54
CA VAL A 20 5.31 -1.49 7.61
C VAL A 20 5.43 -1.96 9.05
N ARG A 21 5.91 -1.08 9.95
CA ARG A 21 6.08 -1.41 11.38
C ARG A 21 4.77 -1.53 12.16
N SER A 22 3.64 -1.24 11.55
CA SER A 22 2.32 -1.50 12.14
C SER A 22 1.65 -2.75 11.59
N GLY A 23 2.31 -3.48 10.66
CA GLY A 23 1.87 -4.76 10.14
C GLY A 23 1.05 -4.68 8.85
N ALA A 24 1.25 -3.64 8.02
CA ALA A 24 0.68 -3.60 6.68
C ALA A 24 1.29 -4.68 5.78
N ASP A 25 0.47 -5.31 4.94
CA ASP A 25 0.92 -6.30 3.94
C ASP A 25 1.31 -5.62 2.62
N ALA A 26 0.79 -4.41 2.38
CA ALA A 26 1.12 -3.61 1.21
C ALA A 26 1.00 -2.11 1.51
N VAL A 27 1.73 -1.29 0.76
CA VAL A 27 1.59 0.17 0.78
C VAL A 27 1.23 0.68 -0.60
N TYR A 28 0.40 1.75 -0.67
CA TYR A 28 0.24 2.47 -1.92
C TYR A 28 0.69 3.92 -1.77
N LEU A 29 1.43 4.37 -2.74
CA LEU A 29 2.07 5.67 -2.75
C LEU A 29 1.88 6.36 -4.12
N GLY A 30 2.31 7.59 -4.25
CA GLY A 30 2.21 8.33 -5.50
C GLY A 30 3.54 8.93 -5.88
N GLU A 31 3.84 8.91 -7.16
CA GLU A 31 4.87 9.77 -7.73
C GLU A 31 4.46 11.26 -7.69
N LYS A 32 5.42 12.16 -7.82
CA LYS A 32 5.20 13.61 -7.93
C LYS A 32 4.32 13.98 -9.12
N ALA A 33 4.34 13.17 -10.19
CA ALA A 33 3.47 13.30 -11.36
C ALA A 33 2.28 12.32 -11.32
N PHE A 34 1.18 12.65 -11.99
CA PHE A 34 0.04 11.76 -12.28
C PHE A 34 -0.68 11.13 -11.09
N SER A 35 -0.51 11.67 -9.88
CA SER A 35 -1.16 11.16 -8.68
C SER A 35 -2.41 11.97 -8.30
N ALA A 36 -3.52 11.29 -7.98
CA ALA A 36 -4.77 11.90 -7.53
C ALA A 36 -4.67 12.61 -6.15
N ARG A 37 -3.49 12.66 -5.55
CA ARG A 37 -3.16 13.40 -4.33
C ARG A 37 -1.89 14.23 -4.56
N SER A 38 -1.95 15.17 -5.51
CA SER A 38 -0.81 16.04 -5.87
C SER A 38 -0.27 16.88 -4.71
N SER A 39 -1.10 17.15 -3.70
CA SER A 39 -0.70 17.89 -2.48
C SER A 39 -0.01 17.02 -1.42
N ALA A 40 0.08 15.71 -1.58
CA ALA A 40 0.95 14.88 -0.75
C ALA A 40 2.43 15.16 -1.12
N LYS A 41 3.36 14.84 -0.21
CA LYS A 41 4.80 15.00 -0.50
C LYS A 41 5.20 14.21 -1.74
N ASN A 42 4.57 13.01 -1.92
CA ASN A 42 4.85 12.05 -2.99
C ASN A 42 6.35 11.72 -3.11
N PHE A 43 6.70 10.82 -4.00
CA PHE A 43 8.05 10.27 -4.10
C PHE A 43 8.68 10.66 -5.44
N ASP A 44 9.96 11.03 -5.44
CA ASP A 44 10.77 11.03 -6.65
C ASP A 44 11.35 9.64 -6.91
N ASP A 45 12.11 9.51 -8.02
CA ASP A 45 12.61 8.21 -8.48
C ASP A 45 13.51 7.52 -7.42
N GLU A 46 14.39 8.28 -6.75
CA GLU A 46 15.29 7.73 -5.73
C GLU A 46 14.54 7.42 -4.43
N GLU A 47 13.63 8.29 -4.01
CA GLU A 47 12.76 8.05 -2.86
C GLU A 47 11.86 6.81 -3.09
N LEU A 48 11.39 6.62 -4.34
CA LEU A 48 10.58 5.46 -4.73
C LEU A 48 11.37 4.16 -4.62
N LYS A 49 12.57 4.09 -5.23
CA LYS A 49 13.47 2.92 -5.14
C LYS A 49 13.76 2.57 -3.68
N LYS A 50 14.11 3.58 -2.87
CA LYS A 50 14.37 3.39 -1.44
C LYS A 50 13.16 2.86 -0.69
N ALA A 51 11.96 3.39 -0.97
CA ALA A 51 10.74 2.95 -0.32
C ALA A 51 10.36 1.52 -0.72
N THR A 52 10.54 1.17 -2.00
CA THR A 52 10.26 -0.18 -2.51
C THR A 52 11.23 -1.20 -1.89
N ALA A 53 12.54 -0.91 -1.90
CA ALA A 53 13.53 -1.79 -1.28
C ALA A 53 13.24 -2.03 0.21
N TYR A 54 12.95 -0.95 0.97
CA TYR A 54 12.58 -1.07 2.38
C TYR A 54 11.34 -1.97 2.58
N CYS A 55 10.30 -1.79 1.78
CA CYS A 55 9.10 -2.61 1.86
C CYS A 55 9.38 -4.08 1.52
N HIS A 56 10.10 -4.36 0.43
CA HIS A 56 10.41 -5.71 0.00
C HIS A 56 11.26 -6.48 1.02
N ILE A 57 12.24 -5.81 1.64
CA ILE A 57 13.02 -6.40 2.75
C ILE A 57 12.08 -6.91 3.85
N HIS A 58 11.01 -6.17 4.15
CA HIS A 58 10.01 -6.54 5.17
C HIS A 58 8.88 -7.44 4.65
N GLY A 59 8.94 -7.89 3.39
CA GLY A 59 7.87 -8.71 2.77
C GLY A 59 6.59 -7.94 2.46
N VAL A 60 6.66 -6.61 2.37
CA VAL A 60 5.54 -5.70 2.10
C VAL A 60 5.53 -5.26 0.64
N LYS A 61 4.39 -5.33 -0.02
CA LYS A 61 4.24 -4.93 -1.43
C LYS A 61 4.09 -3.42 -1.60
N VAL A 62 4.46 -2.91 -2.79
CA VAL A 62 4.38 -1.50 -3.14
C VAL A 62 3.56 -1.28 -4.40
N TYR A 63 2.49 -0.47 -4.31
CA TYR A 63 1.65 -0.11 -5.43
C TYR A 63 1.73 1.39 -5.73
N VAL A 64 2.10 1.75 -6.95
CA VAL A 64 2.26 3.15 -7.36
C VAL A 64 1.02 3.65 -8.07
N THR A 65 0.52 4.83 -7.66
CA THR A 65 -0.64 5.46 -8.29
C THR A 65 -0.23 6.34 -9.47
N ILE A 66 -0.67 5.95 -10.67
CA ILE A 66 -0.73 6.78 -11.89
C ILE A 66 -2.22 6.90 -12.26
N ASN A 67 -2.99 7.56 -11.41
CA ASN A 67 -4.44 7.49 -11.40
C ASN A 67 -5.13 8.85 -11.59
N THR A 68 -4.55 9.68 -12.44
CA THR A 68 -5.16 10.92 -12.95
C THR A 68 -5.52 10.77 -14.42
N ILE A 69 -6.37 11.68 -14.92
CA ILE A 69 -6.53 11.88 -16.36
C ILE A 69 -5.22 12.45 -16.91
N VAL A 70 -4.80 11.98 -18.08
CA VAL A 70 -3.55 12.40 -18.76
C VAL A 70 -3.91 13.06 -20.09
N PHE A 71 -3.23 14.14 -20.44
CA PHE A 71 -3.34 14.82 -21.72
C PHE A 71 -2.28 14.34 -22.70
N ASP A 72 -2.49 14.59 -24.00
CA ASP A 72 -1.60 14.09 -25.06
C ASP A 72 -0.18 14.66 -24.98
N ASP A 73 -0.04 15.93 -24.54
CA ASP A 73 1.25 16.60 -24.32
C ASP A 73 2.02 16.09 -23.07
N GLU A 74 1.38 15.26 -22.24
CA GLU A 74 2.00 14.66 -21.07
C GLU A 74 2.54 13.24 -21.32
N LEU A 75 2.34 12.66 -22.50
CA LEU A 75 2.62 11.24 -22.78
C LEU A 75 4.09 10.87 -22.61
N GLU A 76 5.03 11.71 -23.01
CA GLU A 76 6.46 11.46 -22.81
C GLU A 76 6.84 11.47 -21.33
N LYS A 77 6.23 12.35 -20.55
CA LYS A 77 6.40 12.38 -19.09
C LYS A 77 5.77 11.14 -18.44
N LEU A 78 4.61 10.71 -18.93
CA LEU A 78 3.95 9.48 -18.49
C LEU A 78 4.82 8.25 -18.78
N LYS A 79 5.42 8.16 -19.98
CA LYS A 79 6.35 7.08 -20.35
C LYS A 79 7.49 6.97 -19.33
N LYS A 80 8.10 8.10 -18.98
CA LYS A 80 9.18 8.15 -17.97
C LYS A 80 8.70 7.67 -16.60
N ALA A 81 7.52 8.12 -16.15
CA ALA A 81 6.95 7.71 -14.86
C ALA A 81 6.68 6.20 -14.79
N ILE A 82 6.16 5.59 -15.86
CA ILE A 82 5.95 4.14 -15.91
C ILE A 82 7.29 3.38 -15.89
N ILE A 83 8.29 3.85 -16.63
CA ILE A 83 9.63 3.25 -16.64
C ILE A 83 10.27 3.35 -15.26
N SER A 84 10.22 4.53 -14.62
CA SER A 84 10.75 4.74 -13.26
C SER A 84 10.11 3.81 -12.24
N ALA A 85 8.78 3.64 -12.30
CA ALA A 85 8.08 2.69 -11.42
C ALA A 85 8.53 1.23 -11.64
N ALA A 86 8.70 0.81 -12.89
CA ALA A 86 9.21 -0.53 -13.22
C ALA A 86 10.68 -0.72 -12.78
N GLU A 87 11.53 0.30 -12.96
CA GLU A 87 12.93 0.30 -12.49
C GLU A 87 13.06 0.31 -10.96
N ALA A 88 12.08 0.89 -10.28
CA ALA A 88 11.96 0.83 -8.82
C ALA A 88 11.40 -0.50 -8.32
N ASP A 89 11.11 -1.45 -9.20
CA ASP A 89 10.64 -2.80 -8.92
C ASP A 89 9.31 -2.87 -8.16
N VAL A 90 8.38 -1.91 -8.39
CA VAL A 90 7.09 -1.87 -7.71
C VAL A 90 6.18 -3.03 -8.12
N ASP A 91 5.34 -3.54 -7.21
CA ASP A 91 4.51 -4.72 -7.46
C ASP A 91 3.32 -4.45 -8.40
N ALA A 92 2.81 -3.22 -8.48
CA ALA A 92 1.73 -2.87 -9.40
C ALA A 92 1.58 -1.36 -9.62
N LEU A 93 0.93 -0.99 -10.74
CA LEU A 93 0.43 0.35 -10.99
C LEU A 93 -1.08 0.42 -10.74
N ILE A 94 -1.52 1.43 -9.98
CA ILE A 94 -2.94 1.76 -9.79
C ILE A 94 -3.31 2.84 -10.81
N VAL A 95 -4.09 2.49 -11.83
CA VAL A 95 -4.35 3.35 -12.99
C VAL A 95 -5.83 3.68 -13.14
N GLN A 96 -6.13 4.86 -13.70
CA GLN A 96 -7.48 5.31 -14.03
C GLN A 96 -7.72 5.33 -15.55
N ASN A 97 -6.77 5.84 -16.31
CA ASN A 97 -6.90 6.10 -17.73
C ASN A 97 -6.51 4.85 -18.55
N MET A 98 -7.35 4.44 -19.48
CA MET A 98 -7.11 3.26 -20.31
C MET A 98 -5.89 3.41 -21.24
N GLY A 99 -5.59 4.64 -21.69
CA GLY A 99 -4.36 4.94 -22.42
C GLY A 99 -3.11 4.69 -21.59
N VAL A 100 -3.16 5.06 -20.28
CA VAL A 100 -2.09 4.74 -19.30
C VAL A 100 -1.92 3.23 -19.16
N ALA A 101 -3.03 2.50 -18.99
CA ALA A 101 -3.00 1.04 -18.86
C ALA A 101 -2.37 0.37 -20.10
N ARG A 102 -2.77 0.82 -21.30
CA ARG A 102 -2.22 0.31 -22.56
C ARG A 102 -0.73 0.64 -22.71
N LEU A 103 -0.32 1.86 -22.37
CA LEU A 103 1.09 2.27 -22.43
C LEU A 103 1.95 1.47 -21.44
N ALA A 104 1.47 1.30 -20.21
CA ALA A 104 2.15 0.50 -19.21
C ALA A 104 2.36 -0.94 -19.66
N HIS A 105 1.33 -1.57 -20.23
CA HIS A 105 1.44 -2.92 -20.80
C HIS A 105 2.43 -3.01 -21.97
N ARG A 106 2.62 -1.94 -22.76
CA ARG A 106 3.61 -1.91 -23.84
C ARG A 106 5.04 -1.71 -23.35
N LEU A 107 5.20 -0.93 -22.28
CA LEU A 107 6.51 -0.60 -21.69
C LEU A 107 7.02 -1.70 -20.76
N ALA A 108 6.16 -2.23 -19.91
CA ALA A 108 6.48 -3.26 -18.92
C ALA A 108 5.31 -4.28 -18.86
N PRO A 109 5.27 -5.27 -19.74
CA PRO A 109 4.13 -6.19 -19.88
C PRO A 109 3.83 -7.01 -18.62
N ASP A 110 4.87 -7.30 -17.84
CA ASP A 110 4.77 -8.13 -16.64
C ASP A 110 4.38 -7.32 -15.39
N LEU A 111 4.40 -5.96 -15.46
CA LEU A 111 4.01 -5.09 -14.37
C LEU A 111 2.49 -5.11 -14.18
N ALA A 112 2.03 -5.56 -13.02
CA ALA A 112 0.61 -5.73 -12.75
C ALA A 112 -0.16 -4.39 -12.77
N LEU A 113 -1.39 -4.42 -13.30
CA LEU A 113 -2.28 -3.27 -13.35
C LEU A 113 -3.46 -3.46 -12.40
N HIS A 114 -3.67 -2.49 -11.50
CA HIS A 114 -4.82 -2.39 -10.63
C HIS A 114 -5.73 -1.24 -11.10
N ALA A 115 -7.01 -1.50 -11.29
CA ALA A 115 -7.98 -0.48 -11.66
C ALA A 115 -8.28 0.41 -10.47
N SER A 116 -8.03 1.72 -10.61
CA SER A 116 -8.28 2.69 -9.55
C SER A 116 -9.77 2.87 -9.23
N THR A 117 -10.11 3.20 -7.99
CA THR A 117 -11.47 3.68 -7.64
C THR A 117 -11.91 4.90 -8.46
N GLN A 118 -10.97 5.63 -9.06
CA GLN A 118 -11.26 6.74 -9.98
C GLN A 118 -11.94 6.28 -11.29
N MET A 119 -11.92 4.98 -11.60
CA MET A 119 -12.67 4.38 -12.72
C MET A 119 -14.16 4.20 -12.41
N SER A 120 -14.61 4.47 -11.18
CA SER A 120 -16.02 4.38 -10.75
C SER A 120 -16.64 2.99 -10.91
N ILE A 121 -15.90 1.93 -10.65
CA ILE A 121 -16.42 0.57 -10.81
C ILE A 121 -17.31 0.22 -9.61
N HIS A 122 -18.61 0.03 -9.92
CA HIS A 122 -19.66 -0.24 -8.93
C HIS A 122 -20.64 -1.35 -9.37
N THR A 123 -20.27 -2.14 -10.39
CA THR A 123 -21.11 -3.25 -10.89
C THR A 123 -20.23 -4.46 -11.26
N ALA A 124 -20.78 -5.67 -11.16
CA ALA A 124 -20.10 -6.89 -11.55
C ALA A 124 -19.74 -6.89 -13.06
N SER A 125 -20.58 -6.28 -13.92
CA SER A 125 -20.26 -6.13 -15.35
C SER A 125 -19.03 -5.23 -15.60
N GLY A 126 -18.88 -4.15 -14.82
CA GLY A 126 -17.69 -3.30 -14.89
C GLY A 126 -16.44 -4.04 -14.41
N VAL A 127 -16.55 -4.82 -13.33
CA VAL A 127 -15.45 -5.69 -12.85
C VAL A 127 -15.05 -6.70 -13.92
N LYS A 128 -16.04 -7.38 -14.53
CA LYS A 128 -15.82 -8.37 -15.61
C LYS A 128 -15.10 -7.75 -16.79
N ALA A 129 -15.52 -6.57 -17.25
CA ALA A 129 -14.89 -5.88 -18.36
C ALA A 129 -13.40 -5.60 -18.10
N LEU A 130 -13.04 -5.14 -16.89
CA LEU A 130 -11.65 -4.89 -16.53
C LEU A 130 -10.83 -6.17 -16.37
N TYR A 131 -11.44 -7.24 -15.86
CA TYR A 131 -10.81 -8.57 -15.85
C TYR A 131 -10.47 -9.05 -17.26
N GLU A 132 -11.41 -8.94 -18.22
CA GLU A 132 -11.20 -9.29 -19.62
C GLU A 132 -10.12 -8.42 -20.30
N MET A 133 -9.91 -7.19 -19.82
CA MET A 133 -8.84 -6.29 -20.26
C MET A 133 -7.47 -6.61 -19.61
N GLY A 134 -7.38 -7.61 -18.73
CA GLY A 134 -6.13 -8.07 -18.13
C GLY A 134 -5.75 -7.39 -16.81
N PHE A 135 -6.63 -6.59 -16.21
CA PHE A 135 -6.39 -6.06 -14.87
C PHE A 135 -6.32 -7.20 -13.85
N LYS A 136 -5.33 -7.14 -12.96
CA LYS A 136 -5.13 -8.14 -11.91
C LYS A 136 -5.98 -7.86 -10.66
N ARG A 137 -6.32 -6.58 -10.43
CA ARG A 137 -7.13 -6.14 -9.28
C ARG A 137 -8.04 -4.99 -9.67
N VAL A 138 -9.23 -4.95 -9.07
CA VAL A 138 -10.19 -3.86 -9.23
C VAL A 138 -10.52 -3.25 -7.88
N VAL A 139 -10.26 -1.93 -7.75
CA VAL A 139 -10.66 -1.15 -6.57
C VAL A 139 -12.10 -0.69 -6.75
N LEU A 140 -12.99 -1.24 -5.95
CA LEU A 140 -14.40 -0.93 -6.02
C LEU A 140 -14.72 0.51 -5.53
N ALA A 141 -15.81 1.06 -6.06
CA ALA A 141 -16.35 2.33 -5.57
C ALA A 141 -16.77 2.22 -4.09
N ARG A 142 -16.62 3.32 -3.34
CA ARG A 142 -16.88 3.35 -1.89
C ARG A 142 -18.37 3.31 -1.52
N GLU A 143 -19.21 3.57 -2.50
CA GLU A 143 -20.66 3.69 -2.35
C GLU A 143 -21.39 2.34 -2.40
N MET A 144 -20.65 1.25 -2.58
CA MET A 144 -21.22 -0.09 -2.75
C MET A 144 -21.64 -0.69 -1.40
N SER A 145 -22.78 -1.35 -1.42
CA SER A 145 -23.28 -2.16 -0.32
C SER A 145 -22.62 -3.57 -0.31
N LYS A 146 -22.73 -4.26 0.83
CA LYS A 146 -22.28 -5.66 0.98
C LYS A 146 -22.78 -6.54 -0.17
N LYS A 147 -24.10 -6.47 -0.48
CA LYS A 147 -24.73 -7.29 -1.54
C LYS A 147 -24.17 -7.03 -2.95
N GLU A 148 -23.79 -5.79 -3.23
CA GLU A 148 -23.17 -5.43 -4.51
C GLU A 148 -21.72 -5.91 -4.59
N ILE A 149 -20.99 -5.85 -3.47
CA ILE A 149 -19.62 -6.40 -3.37
C ILE A 149 -19.66 -7.92 -3.56
N GLU A 150 -20.57 -8.64 -2.91
CA GLU A 150 -20.75 -10.09 -3.07
C GLU A 150 -20.91 -10.50 -4.53
N LYS A 151 -21.73 -9.78 -5.30
CA LYS A 151 -21.91 -10.05 -6.74
C LYS A 151 -20.63 -9.82 -7.55
N CYS A 152 -19.80 -8.89 -7.14
CA CYS A 152 -18.50 -8.65 -7.80
C CYS A 152 -17.51 -9.78 -7.49
N CYS A 153 -17.59 -10.42 -6.32
CA CYS A 153 -16.72 -11.51 -5.91
C CYS A 153 -16.91 -12.80 -6.75
N GLU A 154 -17.98 -12.89 -7.55
CA GLU A 154 -18.20 -14.00 -8.49
C GLU A 154 -17.24 -13.95 -9.69
N ILE A 155 -16.58 -12.81 -9.94
CA ILE A 155 -15.62 -12.63 -11.04
C ILE A 155 -14.22 -13.03 -10.55
N PRO A 156 -13.44 -13.85 -11.30
CA PRO A 156 -12.14 -14.37 -10.87
C PRO A 156 -11.01 -13.34 -11.00
N VAL A 157 -11.17 -12.20 -10.34
CA VAL A 157 -10.21 -11.10 -10.25
C VAL A 157 -10.08 -10.64 -8.81
N GLU A 158 -8.91 -10.17 -8.38
CA GLU A 158 -8.76 -9.63 -7.04
C GLU A 158 -9.60 -8.36 -6.86
N LEU A 159 -10.39 -8.31 -5.79
CA LEU A 159 -11.16 -7.13 -5.41
C LEU A 159 -10.51 -6.41 -4.23
N GLU A 160 -10.51 -5.08 -4.29
CA GLU A 160 -10.01 -4.19 -3.25
C GLU A 160 -11.12 -3.26 -2.79
N VAL A 161 -11.35 -3.19 -1.48
CA VAL A 161 -12.42 -2.40 -0.85
C VAL A 161 -11.84 -1.40 0.15
N PHE A 162 -12.30 -0.15 0.13
CA PHE A 162 -11.93 0.83 1.15
C PHE A 162 -12.62 0.53 2.48
N VAL A 163 -11.82 0.25 3.51
CA VAL A 163 -12.33 -0.13 4.83
C VAL A 163 -12.29 1.00 5.84
N HIS A 164 -11.41 2.01 5.66
CA HIS A 164 -11.30 3.14 6.57
C HIS A 164 -10.88 4.43 5.85
N GLY A 165 -11.39 5.58 6.32
CA GLY A 165 -10.96 6.91 5.93
C GLY A 165 -12.02 7.76 5.22
N ALA A 166 -11.60 8.84 4.60
CA ALA A 166 -12.50 9.87 4.07
C ALA A 166 -13.43 9.38 2.96
N LEU A 167 -14.72 9.71 3.09
CA LEU A 167 -15.71 9.58 2.02
C LEU A 167 -15.81 10.87 1.20
N CYS A 168 -16.07 10.72 -0.10
CA CYS A 168 -16.51 11.81 -0.97
C CYS A 168 -18.04 11.90 -0.96
N MET A 169 -18.59 13.11 -1.10
CA MET A 169 -20.03 13.29 -1.28
C MET A 169 -20.51 12.84 -2.66
N CYS A 170 -19.66 13.03 -3.67
CA CYS A 170 -19.91 12.58 -5.03
C CYS A 170 -19.51 11.13 -5.22
N VAL A 171 -20.09 10.47 -6.21
CA VAL A 171 -19.68 9.14 -6.68
C VAL A 171 -18.17 9.12 -6.93
N SER A 172 -17.51 8.01 -6.59
CA SER A 172 -16.07 7.82 -6.71
C SER A 172 -15.58 8.17 -8.13
N GLY A 173 -14.55 9.04 -8.22
CA GLY A 173 -13.97 9.45 -9.50
C GLY A 173 -14.76 10.44 -10.35
N GLN A 174 -15.99 10.83 -9.98
CA GLN A 174 -16.90 11.64 -10.80
C GLN A 174 -17.14 13.07 -10.25
N CYS A 175 -16.30 13.55 -9.33
CA CYS A 175 -16.50 14.86 -8.73
C CYS A 175 -15.85 15.98 -9.56
N TYR A 176 -16.68 16.89 -10.08
CA TYR A 176 -16.25 18.10 -10.78
C TYR A 176 -16.43 19.39 -9.95
N LEU A 177 -16.93 19.30 -8.73
CA LEU A 177 -17.28 20.48 -7.91
C LEU A 177 -16.10 21.45 -7.72
N SER A 178 -14.90 20.91 -7.46
CA SER A 178 -13.69 21.74 -7.28
C SER A 178 -13.26 22.43 -8.57
N ALA A 179 -13.44 21.80 -9.73
CA ALA A 179 -13.16 22.39 -11.02
C ALA A 179 -14.15 23.50 -11.38
N MET A 180 -15.43 23.28 -11.09
CA MET A 180 -16.51 24.25 -11.36
C MET A 180 -16.39 25.53 -10.51
N ILE A 181 -16.00 25.40 -9.24
CA ILE A 181 -15.90 26.53 -8.31
C ILE A 181 -14.58 27.30 -8.47
N GLY A 182 -13.47 26.60 -8.74
CA GLY A 182 -12.14 27.21 -8.66
C GLY A 182 -11.12 26.68 -9.67
N ALA A 183 -11.57 26.13 -10.79
CA ALA A 183 -10.70 25.57 -11.86
C ALA A 183 -9.68 24.52 -11.37
N ARG A 184 -9.94 23.85 -10.24
CA ARG A 184 -9.05 22.83 -9.63
C ARG A 184 -9.65 21.44 -9.84
N SER A 185 -9.12 20.67 -10.77
CA SER A 185 -9.63 19.33 -11.06
C SER A 185 -9.28 18.32 -9.96
N GLY A 186 -10.31 17.75 -9.32
CA GLY A 186 -10.14 16.64 -8.39
C GLY A 186 -9.62 15.37 -9.08
N ASN A 187 -9.98 15.16 -10.35
CA ASN A 187 -9.53 14.03 -11.17
C ASN A 187 -8.07 14.19 -11.64
N ARG A 188 -7.49 15.36 -11.41
CA ARG A 188 -6.06 15.64 -11.64
C ARG A 188 -5.31 15.93 -10.33
N GLY A 189 -5.84 15.46 -9.21
CA GLY A 189 -5.17 15.54 -7.91
C GLY A 189 -5.32 16.87 -7.16
N SER A 190 -6.03 17.86 -7.72
CA SER A 190 -6.09 19.23 -7.18
C SER A 190 -7.41 19.56 -6.45
N CYS A 191 -8.07 18.55 -5.86
CA CYS A 191 -9.31 18.74 -5.12
C CYS A 191 -9.14 19.75 -3.96
N ALA A 192 -9.95 20.82 -3.95
CA ALA A 192 -9.97 21.81 -2.87
C ALA A 192 -10.89 21.42 -1.70
N GLN A 193 -11.52 20.24 -1.74
CA GLN A 193 -12.47 19.75 -0.74
C GLN A 193 -13.67 20.68 -0.52
N PRO A 194 -14.34 21.25 -1.55
CA PRO A 194 -15.43 22.19 -1.37
C PRO A 194 -16.62 21.56 -0.62
N CYS A 195 -16.82 20.24 -0.72
CA CYS A 195 -17.85 19.53 0.06
C CYS A 195 -17.65 19.61 1.59
N ARG A 196 -16.50 20.11 2.07
CA ARG A 196 -16.20 20.30 3.50
C ARG A 196 -16.45 21.72 3.99
N LEU A 197 -16.80 22.64 3.08
CA LEU A 197 -17.12 24.01 3.41
C LEU A 197 -18.55 24.13 3.97
N PRO A 198 -18.84 25.18 4.74
CA PRO A 198 -20.21 25.47 5.13
C PRO A 198 -21.05 25.94 3.93
N PHE A 199 -22.23 25.39 3.79
CA PHE A 199 -23.24 25.80 2.80
C PHE A 199 -24.50 26.23 3.50
N SER A 200 -25.19 27.25 2.95
CA SER A 200 -26.55 27.63 3.37
C SER A 200 -27.57 26.83 2.57
N VAL A 201 -28.52 26.19 3.25
CA VAL A 201 -29.59 25.43 2.64
C VAL A 201 -30.91 25.95 3.22
N ASN A 202 -31.87 26.34 2.39
CA ASN A 202 -33.17 26.80 2.79
C ASN A 202 -33.15 27.89 3.89
N ASN A 203 -32.33 28.93 3.70
CA ASN A 203 -32.10 30.05 4.64
C ASN A 203 -31.42 29.66 5.99
N GLN A 204 -31.06 28.41 6.21
CA GLN A 204 -30.26 28.03 7.35
C GLN A 204 -28.78 28.30 7.03
N LYS A 205 -28.19 29.27 7.74
CA LYS A 205 -26.78 29.68 7.53
C LYS A 205 -25.81 28.71 8.21
N GLY A 206 -24.69 28.40 7.53
CA GLY A 206 -23.47 27.85 8.15
C GLY A 206 -23.44 26.35 8.38
N GLY A 207 -24.35 25.55 7.80
CA GLY A 207 -24.29 24.09 7.90
C GLY A 207 -23.29 23.46 6.94
N HIS A 208 -22.74 22.32 7.30
CA HIS A 208 -21.85 21.52 6.44
C HIS A 208 -22.62 20.43 5.70
N ALA A 209 -23.60 20.84 4.89
CA ALA A 209 -24.61 19.98 4.27
C ALA A 209 -24.06 18.90 3.32
N LEU A 210 -22.80 19.03 2.87
CA LEU A 210 -22.14 18.07 1.97
C LEU A 210 -21.00 17.30 2.66
N SER A 211 -20.75 17.51 3.95
CA SER A 211 -19.65 16.87 4.66
C SER A 211 -20.07 15.54 5.25
N LEU A 212 -19.54 14.43 4.71
CA LEU A 212 -19.74 13.10 5.26
C LEU A 212 -18.75 12.81 6.39
N LYS A 213 -19.15 11.96 7.34
CA LYS A 213 -18.26 11.26 8.27
C LYS A 213 -17.24 10.43 7.51
N ASP A 214 -16.17 10.03 8.18
CA ASP A 214 -15.23 9.08 7.61
C ASP A 214 -15.84 7.66 7.59
N ASN A 215 -15.54 6.91 6.54
CA ASN A 215 -15.89 5.48 6.46
C ASN A 215 -15.15 4.68 7.53
N SER A 216 -15.80 3.72 8.15
CA SER A 216 -15.12 2.65 8.88
C SER A 216 -15.95 1.39 8.87
N ILE A 217 -15.53 0.44 8.07
CA ILE A 217 -16.06 -0.93 7.98
C ILE A 217 -15.01 -1.96 8.44
N VAL A 218 -14.06 -1.53 9.26
CA VAL A 218 -12.99 -2.39 9.78
C VAL A 218 -13.57 -3.59 10.52
N ASN A 219 -14.65 -3.42 11.27
CA ASN A 219 -15.32 -4.50 12.01
C ASN A 219 -15.87 -5.62 11.11
N TYR A 220 -16.00 -5.36 9.80
CA TYR A 220 -16.52 -6.33 8.82
C TYR A 220 -15.40 -7.03 8.01
N LEU A 221 -14.12 -6.88 8.40
CA LEU A 221 -12.99 -7.49 7.68
C LEU A 221 -13.13 -9.00 7.53
N GLY A 222 -13.60 -9.70 8.56
CA GLY A 222 -13.87 -11.14 8.49
C GLY A 222 -14.93 -11.49 7.45
N GLU A 223 -16.00 -10.68 7.33
CA GLU A 223 -17.03 -10.88 6.30
C GLU A 223 -16.47 -10.63 4.90
N LEU A 224 -15.69 -9.54 4.70
CA LEU A 224 -15.04 -9.23 3.43
C LEU A 224 -14.09 -10.33 2.99
N GLN A 225 -13.28 -10.87 3.92
CA GLN A 225 -12.39 -11.99 3.65
C GLN A 225 -13.17 -13.26 3.25
N ASN A 226 -14.25 -13.57 3.96
CA ASN A 226 -15.09 -14.73 3.66
C ASN A 226 -15.81 -14.63 2.32
N MET A 227 -16.13 -13.41 1.85
CA MET A 227 -16.66 -13.16 0.52
C MET A 227 -15.61 -13.30 -0.61
N GLY A 228 -14.32 -13.34 -0.27
CA GLY A 228 -13.23 -13.42 -1.24
C GLY A 228 -12.62 -12.08 -1.63
N VAL A 229 -12.88 -10.99 -0.89
CA VAL A 229 -12.19 -9.71 -1.08
C VAL A 229 -10.71 -9.89 -0.75
N ALA A 230 -9.84 -9.52 -1.71
CA ALA A 230 -8.40 -9.76 -1.60
C ALA A 230 -7.68 -8.69 -0.77
N SER A 231 -8.16 -7.44 -0.79
CA SER A 231 -7.45 -6.32 -0.17
C SER A 231 -8.38 -5.33 0.52
N ALA A 232 -8.02 -4.97 1.74
CA ALA A 232 -8.67 -3.97 2.60
C ALA A 232 -7.84 -2.68 2.56
N LYS A 233 -8.33 -1.67 1.85
CA LYS A 233 -7.63 -0.41 1.62
C LYS A 233 -7.97 0.67 2.63
N ILE A 234 -6.95 1.32 3.15
CA ILE A 234 -7.08 2.49 4.03
C ILE A 234 -6.88 3.76 3.19
N GLU A 235 -7.82 4.71 3.24
CA GLU A 235 -7.65 6.04 2.62
C GLU A 235 -6.86 6.96 3.55
N GLY A 236 -5.85 7.69 3.03
CA GLY A 236 -5.14 8.60 3.90
C GLY A 236 -3.77 9.09 3.46
N ARG A 237 -3.37 9.10 2.18
CA ARG A 237 -2.04 9.56 1.71
C ARG A 237 -1.64 11.00 2.13
N MET A 238 -2.62 11.85 2.46
CA MET A 238 -2.37 13.19 2.98
C MET A 238 -2.40 13.24 4.52
N LYS A 239 -2.45 12.09 5.18
CA LYS A 239 -2.49 11.99 6.64
C LYS A 239 -1.09 11.80 7.22
N ARG A 240 -0.95 12.10 8.51
CA ARG A 240 0.28 11.90 9.26
C ARG A 240 0.60 10.42 9.45
N PRO A 241 1.87 10.06 9.66
CA PRO A 241 2.28 8.67 9.94
C PRO A 241 1.51 8.03 11.11
N GLU A 242 1.18 8.81 12.15
CA GLU A 242 0.43 8.30 13.31
C GLU A 242 -1.00 7.85 12.95
N TYR A 243 -1.65 8.53 11.99
CA TYR A 243 -2.93 8.07 11.46
C TYR A 243 -2.78 6.74 10.71
N VAL A 244 -1.73 6.63 9.90
CA VAL A 244 -1.46 5.40 9.14
C VAL A 244 -1.24 4.23 10.10
N SER A 245 -0.37 4.40 11.11
CA SER A 245 -0.12 3.39 12.13
C SER A 245 -1.39 2.96 12.87
N ALA A 246 -2.20 3.92 13.37
CA ALA A 246 -3.43 3.60 14.10
C ALA A 246 -4.45 2.84 13.24
N ALA A 247 -4.61 3.24 11.96
CA ALA A 247 -5.55 2.60 11.04
C ALA A 247 -5.09 1.18 10.63
N VAL A 248 -3.80 1.00 10.36
CA VAL A 248 -3.22 -0.32 10.05
C VAL A 248 -3.38 -1.26 11.23
N ARG A 249 -3.03 -0.83 12.46
CA ARG A 249 -3.19 -1.64 13.67
C ARG A 249 -4.63 -2.08 13.89
N ALA A 250 -5.59 -1.17 13.71
CA ALA A 250 -6.99 -1.52 13.84
C ALA A 250 -7.42 -2.61 12.84
N CYS A 251 -6.94 -2.53 11.60
CA CYS A 251 -7.20 -3.54 10.58
C CYS A 251 -6.51 -4.87 10.90
N VAL A 252 -5.25 -4.84 11.34
CA VAL A 252 -4.48 -6.03 11.72
C VAL A 252 -5.10 -6.74 12.93
N GLU A 253 -5.43 -6.00 14.00
CA GLU A 253 -6.09 -6.58 15.19
C GLU A 253 -7.43 -7.22 14.80
N GLN A 254 -8.25 -6.52 14.00
CA GLN A 254 -9.54 -7.09 13.56
C GLN A 254 -9.38 -8.32 12.68
N ARG A 255 -8.40 -8.32 11.76
CA ARG A 255 -8.13 -9.44 10.86
C ARG A 255 -7.63 -10.68 11.63
N ASP A 256 -6.67 -10.48 12.54
CA ASP A 256 -5.92 -11.57 13.17
C ASP A 256 -6.58 -12.08 14.45
N PHE A 257 -7.29 -11.22 15.18
CA PHE A 257 -7.93 -11.55 16.47
C PHE A 257 -9.45 -11.49 16.46
N GLY A 258 -10.08 -10.89 15.41
CA GLY A 258 -11.52 -10.71 15.31
C GLY A 258 -12.09 -9.56 16.13
N PHE A 259 -11.26 -8.75 16.77
CA PHE A 259 -11.67 -7.56 17.53
C PHE A 259 -10.59 -6.50 17.51
N ILE A 260 -10.97 -5.25 17.78
CA ILE A 260 -10.06 -4.10 17.93
C ILE A 260 -9.98 -3.77 19.42
N SER A 261 -8.79 -3.72 19.99
CA SER A 261 -8.58 -3.36 21.39
C SER A 261 -9.05 -1.92 21.70
N ASP A 262 -9.50 -1.68 22.93
CA ASP A 262 -9.92 -0.33 23.37
C ASP A 262 -8.83 0.72 23.18
N LYS A 263 -7.58 0.34 23.37
CA LYS A 263 -6.40 1.20 23.14
C LYS A 263 -6.34 1.64 21.69
N THR A 264 -6.42 0.69 20.77
CA THR A 264 -6.36 0.95 19.31
C THR A 264 -7.60 1.71 18.84
N GLN A 265 -8.80 1.42 19.36
CA GLN A 265 -10.00 2.20 19.07
C GLN A 265 -9.88 3.66 19.48
N LYS A 266 -9.34 3.93 20.69
CA LYS A 266 -9.08 5.30 21.17
C LYS A 266 -8.06 6.01 20.28
N MET A 267 -6.97 5.33 19.90
CA MET A 267 -5.98 5.86 18.96
C MET A 267 -6.63 6.23 17.61
N LEU A 268 -7.38 5.31 17.00
CA LEU A 268 -8.01 5.50 15.70
C LEU A 268 -8.99 6.69 15.69
N ARG A 269 -9.81 6.83 16.73
CA ARG A 269 -10.73 7.98 16.87
C ARG A 269 -9.98 9.28 17.14
N GLY A 270 -8.95 9.24 17.98
CA GLY A 270 -8.21 10.42 18.41
C GLY A 270 -7.32 11.02 17.30
N VAL A 271 -6.69 10.20 16.44
CA VAL A 271 -5.82 10.72 15.38
C VAL A 271 -6.57 11.51 14.33
N PHE A 272 -7.78 11.09 13.98
CA PHE A 272 -8.65 11.82 13.05
C PHE A 272 -10.06 11.24 12.99
N SER A 273 -11.07 12.08 13.24
CA SER A 273 -12.48 11.77 12.96
C SER A 273 -13.26 13.02 12.54
N ARG A 274 -14.48 12.83 12.00
CA ARG A 274 -15.47 13.88 11.70
C ARG A 274 -16.78 13.53 12.42
N THR A 275 -16.81 13.77 13.73
CA THR A 275 -17.93 13.37 14.59
C THR A 275 -18.18 11.85 14.56
N GLY A 276 -17.10 11.07 14.53
CA GLY A 276 -17.14 9.61 14.43
C GLY A 276 -17.06 9.09 13.00
N PHE A 277 -17.50 7.85 12.84
CA PHE A 277 -17.41 7.08 11.59
C PHE A 277 -18.79 6.66 11.09
N THR A 278 -18.85 6.18 9.85
CA THR A 278 -20.07 5.60 9.24
C THR A 278 -19.72 4.34 8.45
N ASP A 279 -20.62 3.37 8.48
CA ASP A 279 -20.60 2.13 7.67
C ASP A 279 -21.82 2.06 6.73
N ALA A 280 -22.55 3.16 6.61
CA ALA A 280 -23.86 3.25 6.01
C ALA A 280 -23.95 2.72 4.57
N TYR A 281 -22.94 2.96 3.74
CA TYR A 281 -22.91 2.40 2.40
C TYR A 281 -22.83 0.87 2.46
N TYR A 282 -21.92 0.31 3.24
CA TYR A 282 -21.72 -1.13 3.33
C TYR A 282 -22.98 -1.87 3.81
N ILE A 283 -23.66 -1.33 4.84
CA ILE A 283 -24.90 -1.93 5.37
C ILE A 283 -26.16 -1.56 4.56
N GLY A 284 -26.02 -0.71 3.52
CA GLY A 284 -27.13 -0.28 2.67
C GLY A 284 -28.13 0.65 3.37
N LYS A 285 -27.72 1.37 4.41
CA LYS A 285 -28.59 2.29 5.19
C LYS A 285 -28.08 3.73 5.10
N THR A 286 -28.26 4.36 3.95
CA THR A 286 -27.88 5.76 3.73
C THR A 286 -28.88 6.73 4.34
N GLY A 287 -28.42 7.92 4.77
CA GLY A 287 -29.28 8.94 5.35
C GLY A 287 -28.53 10.08 6.05
N SER A 288 -29.23 10.92 6.77
CA SER A 288 -28.69 12.10 7.46
C SER A 288 -27.62 11.77 8.51
N HIS A 289 -27.62 10.58 9.09
CA HIS A 289 -26.63 10.11 10.07
C HIS A 289 -25.21 9.94 9.48
N MET A 290 -25.09 9.93 8.14
CA MET A 290 -23.78 9.88 7.45
C MET A 290 -23.03 11.21 7.50
N PHE A 291 -23.72 12.33 7.78
CA PHE A 291 -23.09 13.64 7.76
C PHE A 291 -22.37 13.93 9.07
N GLY A 292 -21.22 14.60 8.97
CA GLY A 292 -20.42 14.98 10.11
C GLY A 292 -19.31 15.94 9.73
N THR A 293 -18.83 16.69 10.72
CA THR A 293 -17.76 17.68 10.58
C THR A 293 -16.73 17.48 11.66
N ARG A 294 -15.53 17.96 11.46
CA ARG A 294 -14.51 17.97 12.50
C ARG A 294 -14.84 19.07 13.51
N THR A 295 -15.09 18.67 14.73
CA THR A 295 -15.41 19.58 15.85
C THR A 295 -14.16 20.05 16.58
N LYS A 296 -14.29 21.05 17.47
CA LYS A 296 -13.19 21.44 18.35
C LYS A 296 -12.73 20.30 19.25
N SER A 297 -13.66 19.46 19.73
CA SER A 297 -13.31 18.27 20.53
C SER A 297 -12.52 17.25 19.75
N ASP A 298 -12.82 17.02 18.47
CA ASP A 298 -12.01 16.14 17.60
C ASP A 298 -10.59 16.68 17.40
N VAL A 299 -10.39 18.01 17.44
CA VAL A 299 -9.07 18.63 17.33
C VAL A 299 -8.29 18.50 18.65
N VAL A 300 -8.94 18.72 19.77
CA VAL A 300 -8.33 18.65 21.11
C VAL A 300 -7.92 17.20 21.45
N SER A 301 -8.70 16.20 21.05
CA SER A 301 -8.37 14.79 21.26
C SER A 301 -7.15 14.32 20.47
N ALA A 302 -6.77 15.02 19.40
CA ALA A 302 -5.57 14.78 18.61
C ALA A 302 -4.36 15.55 19.19
N ASP A 303 -4.03 15.28 20.44
CA ASP A 303 -2.96 15.95 21.17
C ASP A 303 -1.57 15.32 20.96
N GLU A 304 -0.51 16.02 21.38
CA GLU A 304 0.87 15.54 21.22
C GLU A 304 1.15 14.29 22.09
N LYS A 305 0.45 14.12 23.21
CA LYS A 305 0.59 12.93 24.05
C LYS A 305 0.12 11.68 23.30
N LEU A 306 -1.01 11.77 22.61
CA LEU A 306 -1.52 10.70 21.76
C LEU A 306 -0.53 10.40 20.62
N PHE A 307 -0.07 11.43 19.90
CA PHE A 307 0.87 11.26 18.80
C PHE A 307 2.19 10.64 19.25
N SER A 308 2.74 11.10 20.38
CA SER A 308 3.96 10.52 20.96
C SER A 308 3.79 9.05 21.34
N ALA A 309 2.66 8.68 21.95
CA ALA A 309 2.36 7.29 22.28
C ALA A 309 2.26 6.40 21.03
N ILE A 310 1.67 6.92 19.94
CA ILE A 310 1.59 6.18 18.67
C ILE A 310 2.97 6.05 18.02
N ARG A 311 3.77 7.14 17.96
CA ARG A 311 5.14 7.08 17.42
C ARG A 311 6.00 6.06 18.17
N SER A 312 5.90 6.03 19.49
CA SER A 312 6.62 5.04 20.31
C SER A 312 6.21 3.59 19.96
N SER A 313 5.00 3.37 19.45
CA SER A 313 4.50 2.03 19.14
C SER A 313 5.06 1.43 17.84
N TYR A 314 5.63 2.25 16.95
CA TYR A 314 6.29 1.81 15.71
C TYR A 314 7.73 2.35 15.58
N LYS A 315 8.34 2.72 16.75
CA LYS A 315 9.71 3.25 16.78
C LYS A 315 10.74 2.22 16.32
N ASP A 316 10.60 1.01 16.84
CA ASP A 316 11.56 -0.07 16.62
C ASP A 316 11.16 -0.92 15.40
N GLU A 317 12.16 -1.56 14.77
CA GLU A 317 11.88 -2.53 13.71
C GLU A 317 11.07 -3.72 14.24
N ILE A 318 10.28 -4.32 13.34
CA ILE A 318 9.51 -5.52 13.64
C ILE A 318 10.09 -6.66 12.80
N GLY A 319 10.52 -7.72 13.44
CA GLY A 319 10.96 -8.95 12.78
C GLY A 319 9.77 -9.71 12.19
N ASN A 320 9.33 -9.30 11.00
CA ASN A 320 8.19 -9.92 10.30
C ASN A 320 8.61 -11.07 9.37
N VAL A 321 9.90 -11.14 9.04
CA VAL A 321 10.44 -12.13 8.11
C VAL A 321 11.06 -13.26 8.90
N GLU A 322 10.47 -14.43 8.81
CA GLU A 322 11.01 -15.64 9.42
C GLU A 322 12.28 -16.07 8.68
N ILE A 323 13.34 -16.38 9.43
CA ILE A 323 14.61 -16.88 8.90
C ILE A 323 15.12 -18.07 9.69
N THR A 324 15.95 -18.87 9.04
CA THR A 324 16.74 -19.92 9.67
C THR A 324 18.23 -19.58 9.56
N PHE A 325 19.01 -19.95 10.59
CA PHE A 325 20.47 -19.86 10.58
C PHE A 325 21.09 -21.25 10.68
N ASP A 326 22.10 -21.52 9.83
CA ASP A 326 22.97 -22.69 9.93
C ASP A 326 24.40 -22.20 10.15
N PHE A 327 24.94 -22.39 11.34
CA PHE A 327 26.28 -21.98 11.73
C PHE A 327 27.18 -23.22 11.89
N THR A 328 28.30 -23.22 11.16
CA THR A 328 29.29 -24.30 11.21
C THR A 328 30.67 -23.73 11.55
N ALA A 329 31.35 -24.37 12.51
CA ALA A 329 32.73 -24.02 12.84
C ALA A 329 33.51 -25.28 13.24
N LYS A 330 34.56 -25.61 12.47
CA LYS A 330 35.42 -26.76 12.66
C LYS A 330 36.85 -26.32 12.97
N LEU A 331 37.54 -27.07 13.79
CA LEU A 331 38.94 -26.76 14.14
C LEU A 331 39.80 -26.68 12.88
N GLY A 332 40.54 -25.61 12.73
CA GLY A 332 41.40 -25.37 11.56
C GLY A 332 40.70 -24.90 10.31
N GLU A 333 39.37 -24.69 10.36
CA GLU A 333 38.56 -24.16 9.24
C GLU A 333 38.01 -22.78 9.58
N ASN A 334 37.61 -22.03 8.56
CA ASN A 334 36.93 -20.74 8.75
C ASN A 334 35.46 -20.95 9.10
N PRO A 335 34.94 -20.29 10.13
CA PRO A 335 33.52 -20.36 10.45
C PRO A 335 32.63 -19.93 9.30
N VAL A 336 31.54 -20.63 9.12
CA VAL A 336 30.56 -20.41 8.06
C VAL A 336 29.18 -20.14 8.67
N LEU A 337 28.49 -19.11 8.18
CA LEU A 337 27.10 -18.84 8.50
C LEU A 337 26.26 -18.81 7.22
N VAL A 338 25.17 -19.56 7.24
CA VAL A 338 24.15 -19.55 6.19
C VAL A 338 22.87 -19.02 6.81
N VAL A 339 22.16 -18.14 6.09
CA VAL A 339 20.81 -17.67 6.43
C VAL A 339 19.87 -17.97 5.28
N SER A 340 18.63 -18.36 5.61
CA SER A 340 17.58 -18.54 4.61
C SER A 340 16.24 -17.99 5.13
N ASP A 341 15.47 -17.33 4.24
CA ASP A 341 14.08 -16.93 4.45
C ASP A 341 13.07 -17.86 3.75
N GLY A 342 13.55 -19.03 3.28
CA GLY A 342 12.77 -20.00 2.51
C GLY A 342 12.69 -19.70 1.01
N VAL A 343 13.08 -18.50 0.56
CA VAL A 343 13.16 -18.09 -0.86
C VAL A 343 14.60 -17.78 -1.25
N HIS A 344 15.29 -17.02 -0.43
CA HIS A 344 16.69 -16.64 -0.64
C HIS A 344 17.57 -17.36 0.36
N THR A 345 18.80 -17.68 -0.06
CA THR A 345 19.80 -18.28 0.80
C THR A 345 21.13 -17.55 0.60
N VAL A 346 21.69 -17.06 1.69
CA VAL A 346 22.97 -16.32 1.71
C VAL A 346 23.95 -17.05 2.60
N LYS A 347 25.21 -17.11 2.16
CA LYS A 347 26.33 -17.77 2.86
C LYS A 347 27.49 -16.81 3.02
N LYS A 348 28.02 -16.69 4.24
CA LYS A 348 29.27 -15.98 4.54
C LYS A 348 30.26 -16.87 5.24
N ILE A 349 31.53 -16.65 4.95
CA ILE A 349 32.67 -17.34 5.54
C ILE A 349 33.52 -16.29 6.24
N ALA A 350 33.89 -16.53 7.49
CA ALA A 350 34.77 -15.63 8.23
C ALA A 350 36.18 -15.61 7.66
N ASP A 351 36.89 -14.51 7.79
CA ASP A 351 38.30 -14.42 7.37
C ASP A 351 39.26 -15.07 8.37
N THR A 352 38.77 -15.45 9.56
CA THR A 352 39.60 -16.00 10.64
C THR A 352 39.33 -17.49 10.83
N VAL A 353 40.39 -18.26 10.92
CA VAL A 353 40.38 -19.72 11.17
C VAL A 353 39.97 -19.98 12.62
N THR A 354 39.18 -21.03 12.84
CA THR A 354 38.81 -21.53 14.16
C THR A 354 40.03 -22.18 14.85
N GLU A 355 40.34 -21.70 16.04
CA GLU A 355 41.49 -22.17 16.81
C GLU A 355 41.05 -23.08 17.96
N LYS A 356 41.97 -23.86 18.52
CA LYS A 356 41.73 -24.66 19.73
C LYS A 356 41.62 -23.69 20.94
N ALA A 357 40.67 -23.94 21.81
CA ALA A 357 40.48 -23.14 23.01
C ALA A 357 41.65 -23.35 24.01
N ILE A 358 42.25 -22.26 24.49
CA ILE A 358 43.31 -22.29 25.49
C ILE A 358 42.68 -22.35 26.91
N ASN A 359 41.67 -21.55 27.16
CA ASN A 359 41.07 -21.44 28.51
C ASN A 359 39.62 -21.95 28.55
N ARG A 360 38.70 -21.32 27.79
CA ARG A 360 37.27 -21.63 27.82
C ARG A 360 36.77 -21.81 26.39
N PRO A 361 36.34 -23.01 25.98
CA PRO A 361 35.74 -23.21 24.68
C PRO A 361 34.43 -22.47 24.51
N ILE A 362 34.06 -22.15 23.28
CA ILE A 362 32.75 -21.66 22.95
C ILE A 362 31.73 -22.80 22.98
N ASP A 363 30.54 -22.54 23.44
CA ASP A 363 29.45 -23.50 23.41
C ASP A 363 28.36 -23.10 22.42
N ALA A 364 27.59 -24.09 21.98
CA ALA A 364 26.50 -23.89 20.99
C ALA A 364 25.45 -22.89 21.45
N GLU A 365 25.18 -22.83 22.77
CA GLU A 365 24.16 -21.92 23.30
C GLU A 365 24.62 -20.45 23.24
N LYS A 366 25.92 -20.19 23.45
CA LYS A 366 26.48 -18.84 23.26
C LYS A 366 26.43 -18.41 21.81
N CYS A 367 26.74 -19.33 20.86
CA CYS A 367 26.62 -19.04 19.44
C CYS A 367 25.16 -18.68 19.10
N ARG A 368 24.21 -19.51 19.52
CA ARG A 368 22.77 -19.29 19.31
C ARG A 368 22.32 -17.92 19.83
N LYS A 369 22.64 -17.58 21.08
CA LYS A 369 22.30 -16.28 21.68
C LYS A 369 22.88 -15.08 20.95
N GLN A 370 24.00 -15.22 20.22
CA GLN A 370 24.52 -14.13 19.41
C GLN A 370 23.80 -14.03 18.06
N LEU A 371 23.44 -15.13 17.44
CA LEU A 371 22.72 -15.19 16.17
C LEU A 371 21.27 -14.70 16.29
N GLU A 372 20.60 -15.00 17.41
CA GLU A 372 19.25 -14.55 17.72
C GLU A 372 19.10 -13.03 17.96
N LYS A 373 20.21 -12.29 18.04
CA LYS A 373 20.19 -10.83 18.24
C LYS A 373 19.89 -10.06 16.96
N THR A 374 18.66 -10.19 16.44
CA THR A 374 18.20 -9.54 15.21
C THR A 374 17.26 -8.34 15.44
N GLY A 375 17.10 -7.90 16.67
CA GLY A 375 16.07 -6.94 17.11
C GLY A 375 16.05 -5.56 16.45
N SER A 376 17.00 -5.22 15.56
CA SER A 376 17.02 -3.97 14.79
C SER A 376 16.85 -4.23 13.28
N THR A 377 16.36 -5.39 12.91
CA THR A 377 16.23 -5.83 11.51
C THR A 377 14.81 -6.31 11.22
N ALA A 378 14.52 -6.58 9.94
CA ALA A 378 13.25 -7.16 9.50
C ALA A 378 13.08 -8.64 9.91
N TYR A 379 14.10 -9.26 10.49
CA TYR A 379 14.23 -10.71 10.60
C TYR A 379 13.91 -11.24 11.99
N ASN A 380 13.20 -12.38 12.01
CA ASN A 380 12.89 -13.18 13.21
C ASN A 380 13.46 -14.59 13.03
N PRO A 381 14.54 -14.98 13.71
CA PRO A 381 15.07 -16.34 13.66
C PRO A 381 14.08 -17.33 14.26
N THR A 382 13.57 -18.25 13.43
CA THR A 382 12.65 -19.32 13.87
C THR A 382 13.40 -20.60 14.17
N ASP A 383 14.56 -20.81 13.53
CA ASP A 383 15.46 -21.93 13.79
C ASP A 383 16.91 -21.50 13.68
N VAL A 384 17.76 -22.02 14.57
CA VAL A 384 19.21 -21.72 14.60
C VAL A 384 19.95 -23.02 14.83
N ASN A 385 20.51 -23.58 13.78
CA ASN A 385 21.28 -24.82 13.80
C ASN A 385 22.76 -24.51 14.05
N ILE A 386 23.35 -25.14 15.06
CA ILE A 386 24.75 -24.95 15.44
C ILE A 386 25.49 -26.26 15.29
N ASN A 387 26.51 -26.30 14.43
CA ASN A 387 27.41 -27.43 14.20
C ASN A 387 28.86 -27.00 14.45
N ILE A 388 29.33 -27.19 15.68
CA ILE A 388 30.65 -26.78 16.12
C ILE A 388 31.43 -27.99 16.69
N ASP A 389 32.76 -27.97 16.56
CA ASP A 389 33.60 -28.96 17.24
C ASP A 389 33.76 -28.64 18.72
N ASP A 390 34.08 -29.64 19.51
CA ASP A 390 34.46 -29.49 20.91
C ASP A 390 35.80 -28.77 21.05
N ASP A 391 36.02 -28.10 22.15
CA ASP A 391 37.31 -27.43 22.51
C ASP A 391 37.78 -26.33 21.53
N ILE A 392 36.88 -25.70 20.78
CA ILE A 392 37.23 -24.60 19.89
C ILE A 392 37.00 -23.24 20.52
N SER A 393 37.73 -22.26 20.02
CA SER A 393 37.58 -20.83 20.38
C SER A 393 37.25 -20.00 19.15
N ILE A 394 36.17 -19.22 19.25
CA ILE A 394 35.78 -18.24 18.26
C ILE A 394 35.41 -16.95 18.99
N PRO A 395 36.03 -15.82 18.66
CA PRO A 395 35.61 -14.53 19.20
C PRO A 395 34.14 -14.23 18.87
N LEU A 396 33.35 -13.78 19.85
CA LEU A 396 31.95 -13.40 19.63
C LEU A 396 31.79 -12.28 18.60
N SER A 397 32.83 -11.44 18.41
CA SER A 397 32.86 -10.43 17.36
C SER A 397 32.76 -11.02 15.95
N ILE A 398 33.38 -12.18 15.71
CA ILE A 398 33.32 -12.89 14.41
C ILE A 398 31.89 -13.36 14.14
N ILE A 399 31.23 -13.99 15.13
CA ILE A 399 29.83 -14.43 15.00
C ILE A 399 28.90 -13.24 14.74
N ASN A 400 29.12 -12.13 15.44
CA ASN A 400 28.33 -10.91 15.26
C ASN A 400 28.60 -10.23 13.91
N SER A 401 29.81 -10.30 13.37
CA SER A 401 30.13 -9.81 12.01
C SER A 401 29.44 -10.67 10.98
N LEU A 402 29.64 -11.99 11.03
CA LEU A 402 28.98 -12.92 10.12
C LEU A 402 27.46 -12.72 10.08
N ARG A 403 26.83 -12.59 11.26
CA ARG A 403 25.38 -12.32 11.33
C ARG A 403 25.00 -11.04 10.59
N ARG A 404 25.71 -9.93 10.80
CA ARG A 404 25.44 -8.67 10.09
C ARG A 404 25.63 -8.83 8.60
N ASP A 405 26.76 -9.41 8.20
CA ASP A 405 27.15 -9.54 6.80
C ASP A 405 26.17 -10.43 6.00
N VAL A 406 25.64 -11.52 6.59
CA VAL A 406 24.63 -12.36 5.93
C VAL A 406 23.27 -11.66 5.87
N LEU A 407 22.89 -10.88 6.87
CA LEU A 407 21.62 -10.15 6.89
C LEU A 407 21.65 -8.98 5.90
N ASP A 408 22.75 -8.23 5.80
CA ASP A 408 22.92 -7.14 4.82
C ASP A 408 22.86 -7.67 3.37
N GLU A 409 23.43 -8.86 3.12
CA GLU A 409 23.33 -9.49 1.80
C GLU A 409 21.92 -10.07 1.55
N LEU A 410 21.24 -10.58 2.59
CA LEU A 410 19.85 -11.00 2.49
C LEU A 410 18.93 -9.81 2.20
N ASP A 411 19.15 -8.65 2.82
CA ASP A 411 18.46 -7.39 2.49
C ASP A 411 18.62 -7.05 1.01
N THR A 412 19.83 -7.16 0.49
CA THR A 412 20.12 -6.94 -0.94
C THR A 412 19.34 -7.91 -1.82
N ALA A 413 19.34 -9.19 -1.50
CA ALA A 413 18.63 -10.23 -2.27
C ALA A 413 17.11 -10.01 -2.23
N ARG A 414 16.55 -9.61 -1.08
CA ARG A 414 15.11 -9.35 -0.91
C ARG A 414 14.64 -8.03 -1.51
N SER A 415 15.53 -7.08 -1.68
CA SER A 415 15.18 -5.74 -2.18
C SER A 415 14.72 -5.74 -3.64
N VAL A 416 15.03 -6.77 -4.42
CA VAL A 416 14.64 -6.94 -5.83
C VAL A 416 13.80 -8.21 -5.99
N VAL A 417 12.53 -8.04 -6.38
CA VAL A 417 11.54 -9.13 -6.46
C VAL A 417 11.20 -9.51 -7.90
N HIS A 418 11.01 -8.52 -8.79
CA HIS A 418 10.45 -8.75 -10.13
C HIS A 418 11.47 -8.66 -11.25
N ASN A 419 12.35 -7.65 -11.23
CA ASN A 419 13.33 -7.36 -12.30
C ASN A 419 12.69 -7.31 -13.69
N TYR A 420 11.75 -6.38 -13.88
CA TYR A 420 10.92 -6.27 -15.09
C TYR A 420 11.71 -6.07 -16.38
N LYS A 421 11.26 -6.71 -17.46
CA LYS A 421 11.68 -6.37 -18.82
C LYS A 421 11.01 -5.09 -19.26
N ILE A 422 11.80 -4.04 -19.56
CA ILE A 422 11.31 -2.72 -19.91
C ILE A 422 11.62 -2.42 -21.39
N ASN A 423 10.58 -2.16 -22.18
CA ASN A 423 10.71 -1.74 -23.57
C ASN A 423 10.90 -0.20 -23.65
N ARG A 424 12.14 0.25 -23.43
CA ARG A 424 12.48 1.69 -23.43
C ARG A 424 12.36 2.34 -24.80
N ASP A 425 12.53 1.57 -25.88
CA ASP A 425 12.54 2.06 -27.25
C ASP A 425 11.13 2.16 -27.85
N TYR A 426 10.08 1.82 -27.07
CA TYR A 426 8.71 1.93 -27.55
C TYR A 426 8.38 3.38 -27.90
N GLU A 427 8.02 3.61 -29.16
CA GLU A 427 7.58 4.92 -29.66
C GLU A 427 6.06 5.05 -29.54
N ILE A 428 5.62 6.18 -28.99
CA ILE A 428 4.20 6.49 -28.88
C ILE A 428 3.74 7.00 -30.25
N THR A 429 2.88 6.23 -30.89
CA THR A 429 2.32 6.60 -32.22
C THR A 429 0.85 6.95 -32.07
N PHE A 430 0.45 8.04 -32.70
CA PHE A 430 -0.94 8.43 -32.82
C PHE A 430 -1.51 7.89 -34.13
N PRO A 431 -2.76 7.38 -34.13
CA PRO A 431 -3.42 7.09 -35.40
C PRO A 431 -3.56 8.37 -36.22
N LYS A 432 -3.26 8.31 -37.51
CA LYS A 432 -3.50 9.45 -38.40
C LYS A 432 -5.00 9.75 -38.38
N PHE A 433 -5.36 10.91 -37.86
CA PHE A 433 -6.74 11.37 -37.91
C PHE A 433 -7.08 11.73 -39.36
N THR A 434 -7.96 10.94 -39.98
CA THR A 434 -8.58 11.29 -41.23
C THR A 434 -9.92 11.95 -40.87
N PRO A 435 -10.09 13.25 -41.07
CA PRO A 435 -11.36 13.91 -40.77
C PRO A 435 -12.45 13.24 -41.64
N PRO A 436 -13.64 13.01 -41.07
CA PRO A 436 -14.74 12.45 -41.84
C PRO A 436 -15.04 13.35 -43.02
N VAL A 437 -15.19 12.74 -44.24
CA VAL A 437 -15.42 13.43 -45.50
C VAL A 437 -16.81 14.13 -45.54
N GLU A 438 -17.72 13.74 -44.65
CA GLU A 438 -19.05 14.31 -44.55
C GLU A 438 -19.29 14.99 -43.22
N LYS A 439 -19.97 16.13 -43.24
CA LYS A 439 -20.46 16.83 -42.03
C LYS A 439 -21.44 15.90 -41.31
N SER A 440 -20.95 15.20 -40.27
CA SER A 440 -21.80 14.39 -39.42
C SER A 440 -22.82 15.30 -38.69
N THR A 441 -24.09 14.97 -38.82
CA THR A 441 -25.14 15.51 -37.97
C THR A 441 -24.75 15.22 -36.51
N ARG A 442 -24.70 16.23 -35.63
CA ARG A 442 -24.43 16.04 -34.21
C ARG A 442 -25.42 15.06 -33.60
N ALA A 443 -25.04 13.82 -33.45
CA ALA A 443 -25.85 12.85 -32.70
C ALA A 443 -25.64 13.11 -31.21
N ARG A 444 -26.71 13.42 -30.48
CA ARG A 444 -26.74 13.43 -29.02
C ARG A 444 -26.64 11.97 -28.57
N VAL A 445 -25.46 11.52 -28.16
CA VAL A 445 -25.28 10.18 -27.62
C VAL A 445 -25.86 10.16 -26.19
N THR A 446 -27.00 9.52 -26.01
CA THR A 446 -27.52 9.17 -24.71
C THR A 446 -26.77 7.95 -24.17
N GLN A 447 -26.59 7.86 -22.86
CA GLN A 447 -25.78 6.86 -22.15
C GLN A 447 -26.01 5.38 -22.56
N THR A 448 -27.15 5.07 -23.13
CA THR A 448 -27.56 3.72 -23.58
C THR A 448 -26.89 3.25 -24.87
N LYS A 449 -26.15 4.07 -25.61
CA LYS A 449 -25.51 3.70 -26.89
C LYS A 449 -23.98 3.63 -26.82
N LEU A 450 -23.35 3.83 -25.67
CA LEU A 450 -21.91 3.72 -25.50
C LEU A 450 -21.39 2.27 -25.51
N SER A 451 -22.26 1.27 -25.39
CA SER A 451 -21.88 -0.15 -25.40
C SER A 451 -21.43 -0.70 -26.76
N ASN A 452 -21.65 0.02 -27.86
CA ASN A 452 -21.32 -0.44 -29.21
C ASN A 452 -20.16 0.32 -29.86
N ALA A 453 -19.44 1.16 -29.13
CA ALA A 453 -18.37 2.01 -29.67
C ALA A 453 -16.95 1.61 -29.21
N PHE A 454 -16.81 0.39 -28.61
CA PHE A 454 -15.51 -0.17 -28.21
C PHE A 454 -15.29 -1.53 -28.83
#